data_b5a08cf065328527b180cf6eed88d1e4
#
_entry.id   b5a08cf065328527b180cf6eed88d1e4
#
_cell.length_a   1.000
_cell.length_b   1.000
_cell.length_c   1.000
_cell.angle_alpha   90.00
_cell.angle_beta   90.00
_cell.angle_gamma   90.00
#
_symmetry.space_group_name_H-M   'P 1'
#
loop_
_entity.id
_entity.type
_entity.pdbx_description
1 polymer ?
#
loop_
_entity_poly.entity_id
_entity_poly.type
_entity_poly.pdbx_seq_one_letter_code
_entity_poly.pdbx_strand_id
1 'polypeptide(L)'
;MTASTSSIRKAVVLVLLAGATACGGSFYEVPVETPLQPKLDVSGFQRVLVAGFVSGGSDEVDTNLETARLLRRPLRSNSEFQVIDADVLELTSVAEEQSAGRPEFEALGGNGDNGADAANGDEEEGGERYSEDDLEILEHIFANASYWQEIGEEYQQPLIVTGTVYFTPHQRSGMVTRQREVYDEFGRRRVAPLRAYRDRRGYVLSPKFIFIDGRTGATLYTERHREEVLYDASRNTPALSSYFELMDRLIPSFLSTLSAETIKGTRMLLK
;
A
#
# COMPACT_ATOMS: atom_id res chain seq x y z
N MET A 1 49.00 -66.19 22.24
CA MET A 1 49.39 -64.79 21.91
C MET A 1 48.44 -64.19 20.88
N THR A 2 47.18 -63.98 21.25
CA THR A 2 46.17 -63.44 20.29
C THR A 2 45.25 -62.34 20.90
N ALA A 3 45.74 -61.63 21.95
CA ALA A 3 44.95 -60.62 22.65
C ALA A 3 45.25 -59.13 22.26
N SER A 4 46.21 -58.89 21.36
CA SER A 4 46.70 -57.52 21.11
C SER A 4 46.01 -56.79 19.97
N THR A 5 45.42 -57.45 19.01
CA THR A 5 44.85 -56.80 17.81
C THR A 5 43.48 -56.19 18.01
N SER A 6 42.70 -56.64 18.97
CA SER A 6 41.36 -56.13 19.30
C SER A 6 41.43 -54.76 20.00
N SER A 7 42.41 -54.57 20.89
CA SER A 7 42.60 -53.28 21.62
C SER A 7 43.08 -52.17 20.68
N ILE A 8 43.91 -52.47 19.71
CA ILE A 8 44.39 -51.48 18.76
C ILE A 8 43.29 -51.01 17.81
N ARG A 9 42.41 -51.91 17.35
CA ARG A 9 41.24 -51.55 16.54
C ARG A 9 40.26 -50.68 17.28
N LYS A 10 40.00 -50.93 18.56
CA LYS A 10 39.12 -50.09 19.40
C LYS A 10 39.72 -48.69 19.64
N ALA A 11 41.02 -48.59 19.85
CA ALA A 11 41.73 -47.32 20.02
C ALA A 11 41.70 -46.47 18.72
N VAL A 12 41.90 -47.06 17.55
CA VAL A 12 41.85 -46.38 16.25
C VAL A 12 40.41 -45.87 15.95
N VAL A 13 39.37 -46.62 16.23
CA VAL A 13 37.97 -46.22 16.06
C VAL A 13 37.63 -45.04 16.99
N LEU A 14 38.14 -45.09 18.24
CA LEU A 14 37.88 -44.02 19.22
C LEU A 14 38.56 -42.69 18.82
N VAL A 15 39.75 -42.75 18.27
CA VAL A 15 40.49 -41.57 17.75
C VAL A 15 39.81 -41.01 16.50
N LEU A 16 39.27 -41.83 15.61
CA LEU A 16 38.52 -41.39 14.44
C LEU A 16 37.16 -40.76 14.80
N LEU A 17 36.48 -41.21 15.83
CA LEU A 17 35.25 -40.57 16.30
C LEU A 17 35.50 -39.23 17.00
N ALA A 18 36.65 -39.06 17.69
CA ALA A 18 37.00 -37.80 18.33
C ALA A 18 37.39 -36.69 17.34
N GLY A 19 37.85 -37.06 16.12
CA GLY A 19 38.22 -36.12 15.07
C GLY A 19 37.03 -35.51 14.31
N ALA A 20 35.80 -36.09 14.43
CA ALA A 20 34.64 -35.65 13.68
C ALA A 20 33.85 -34.47 14.32
N THR A 21 34.22 -34.07 15.53
CA THR A 21 33.49 -33.00 16.26
C THR A 21 34.13 -31.61 16.16
N ALA A 22 35.20 -31.45 15.38
CA ALA A 22 36.01 -30.22 15.36
C ALA A 22 35.65 -29.21 14.26
N CYS A 23 34.58 -29.41 13.48
CA CYS A 23 34.12 -28.46 12.46
C CYS A 23 32.82 -27.75 12.84
N GLY A 24 32.76 -27.17 14.02
CA GLY A 24 31.75 -26.19 14.40
C GLY A 24 32.27 -24.80 14.12
N GLY A 25 32.04 -24.26 12.93
CA GLY A 25 32.30 -22.83 12.68
C GLY A 25 31.43 -22.01 13.64
N SER A 26 32.01 -21.28 14.55
CA SER A 26 31.29 -20.35 15.41
C SER A 26 30.93 -19.11 14.59
N PHE A 27 29.66 -18.89 14.41
CA PHE A 27 29.13 -17.68 13.78
C PHE A 27 28.77 -16.69 14.88
N TYR A 28 29.05 -15.41 14.61
CA TYR A 28 28.56 -14.30 15.40
C TYR A 28 27.42 -13.62 14.67
N GLU A 29 26.28 -13.50 15.32
CA GLU A 29 25.19 -12.66 14.86
C GLU A 29 25.42 -11.24 15.36
N VAL A 30 25.65 -10.33 14.42
CA VAL A 30 25.79 -8.91 14.72
C VAL A 30 24.54 -8.20 14.25
N PRO A 31 23.76 -7.60 15.15
CA PRO A 31 22.64 -6.75 14.75
C PRO A 31 23.21 -5.51 14.03
N VAL A 32 22.69 -5.23 12.85
CA VAL A 32 23.04 -4.05 12.06
C VAL A 32 21.79 -3.21 11.90
N GLU A 33 21.87 -1.97 12.33
CA GLU A 33 20.83 -0.99 12.11
C GLU A 33 21.28 -0.03 11.01
N THR A 34 20.51 0.04 9.93
CA THR A 34 20.78 0.93 8.81
C THR A 34 19.71 1.99 8.77
N PRO A 35 20.02 3.26 9.08
CA PRO A 35 19.05 4.33 8.94
C PRO A 35 18.79 4.61 7.45
N LEU A 36 17.53 4.61 7.07
CA LEU A 36 17.05 5.10 5.78
C LEU A 36 16.65 6.56 5.93
N GLN A 37 17.15 7.40 5.06
CA GLN A 37 16.71 8.80 5.04
C GLN A 37 15.32 8.89 4.42
N PRO A 38 14.47 9.84 4.87
CA PRO A 38 13.19 10.11 4.27
C PRO A 38 13.35 10.54 2.81
N LYS A 39 12.35 10.27 1.99
CA LYS A 39 12.36 10.68 0.57
C LYS A 39 12.18 12.20 0.42
N LEU A 40 11.48 12.83 1.36
CA LEU A 40 11.24 14.26 1.42
C LEU A 40 11.90 14.86 2.66
N ASP A 41 12.72 15.89 2.49
CA ASP A 41 13.24 16.66 3.62
C ASP A 41 12.15 17.56 4.19
N VAL A 42 11.67 17.18 5.34
CA VAL A 42 10.59 17.87 6.05
C VAL A 42 11.07 18.65 7.28
N SER A 43 12.38 18.75 7.48
CA SER A 43 13.00 19.43 8.65
C SER A 43 12.60 20.89 8.81
N GLY A 44 12.17 21.54 7.72
CA GLY A 44 11.68 22.92 7.72
C GLY A 44 10.23 23.09 8.19
N PHE A 45 9.51 22.00 8.45
CA PHE A 45 8.09 22.03 8.81
C PHE A 45 7.87 21.52 10.23
N GLN A 46 7.13 22.28 11.04
CA GLN A 46 6.73 21.86 12.38
C GLN A 46 5.31 21.26 12.41
N ARG A 47 4.51 21.56 11.40
CA ARG A 47 3.09 21.20 11.31
C ARG A 47 2.79 20.48 10.02
N VAL A 48 1.82 19.57 10.08
CA VAL A 48 1.29 18.86 8.91
C VAL A 48 -0.22 19.02 8.89
N LEU A 49 -0.73 19.43 7.75
CA LEU A 49 -2.16 19.47 7.44
C LEU A 49 -2.48 18.38 6.43
N VAL A 50 -3.34 17.44 6.77
CA VAL A 50 -3.97 16.54 5.78
C VAL A 50 -5.26 17.25 5.33
N ALA A 51 -5.18 17.88 4.14
CA ALA A 51 -6.22 18.79 3.68
C ALA A 51 -7.46 18.08 3.16
N GLY A 52 -7.27 17.01 2.40
CA GLY A 52 -8.30 16.23 1.72
C GLY A 52 -7.78 15.69 0.41
N PHE A 53 -8.62 14.95 -0.31
CA PHE A 53 -8.26 14.27 -1.54
C PHE A 53 -9.34 14.42 -2.61
N VAL A 54 -8.94 14.52 -3.85
CA VAL A 54 -9.87 14.38 -4.99
C VAL A 54 -10.16 12.89 -5.13
N SER A 55 -11.43 12.52 -5.03
CA SER A 55 -11.86 11.12 -4.97
C SER A 55 -12.55 10.68 -6.25
N GLY A 56 -12.30 9.43 -6.66
CA GLY A 56 -12.95 8.76 -7.78
C GLY A 56 -13.16 7.27 -7.53
N GLY A 57 -13.85 6.63 -8.46
CA GLY A 57 -14.23 5.23 -8.37
C GLY A 57 -15.56 5.03 -7.64
N SER A 58 -15.64 4.00 -6.81
CA SER A 58 -16.88 3.58 -6.14
C SER A 58 -17.32 4.53 -5.04
N ASP A 59 -18.61 4.85 -5.00
CA ASP A 59 -19.26 5.66 -3.96
C ASP A 59 -19.59 4.89 -2.67
N GLU A 60 -19.23 3.59 -2.59
CA GLU A 60 -19.49 2.76 -1.40
C GLU A 60 -18.70 3.22 -0.16
N VAL A 61 -17.65 3.99 -0.36
CA VAL A 61 -16.79 4.53 0.71
C VAL A 61 -16.49 5.99 0.44
N ASP A 62 -16.66 6.84 1.46
CA ASP A 62 -16.12 8.20 1.41
C ASP A 62 -14.59 8.18 1.51
N THR A 63 -13.96 8.01 0.35
CA THR A 63 -12.50 7.85 0.25
C THR A 63 -11.74 9.11 0.64
N ASN A 64 -12.31 10.31 0.43
CA ASN A 64 -11.73 11.57 0.88
C ASN A 64 -11.61 11.62 2.40
N LEU A 65 -12.74 11.44 3.10
CA LEU A 65 -12.78 11.50 4.56
C LEU A 65 -11.96 10.39 5.20
N GLU A 66 -12.12 9.14 4.74
CA GLU A 66 -11.45 7.99 5.35
C GLU A 66 -9.92 8.01 5.11
N THR A 67 -9.46 8.46 3.92
CA THR A 67 -8.01 8.65 3.71
C THR A 67 -7.44 9.66 4.69
N ALA A 68 -8.07 10.83 4.81
CA ALA A 68 -7.61 11.87 5.73
C ALA A 68 -7.55 11.37 7.19
N ARG A 69 -8.58 10.65 7.64
CA ARG A 69 -8.63 10.07 9.01
C ARG A 69 -7.53 9.05 9.23
N LEU A 70 -7.36 8.12 8.28
CA LEU A 70 -6.38 7.04 8.40
C LEU A 70 -4.94 7.54 8.36
N LEU A 71 -4.64 8.61 7.61
CA LEU A 71 -3.30 9.21 7.57
C LEU A 71 -2.99 10.07 8.80
N ARG A 72 -3.98 10.80 9.34
CA ARG A 72 -3.77 11.65 10.53
C ARG A 72 -3.32 10.86 11.76
N ARG A 73 -3.86 9.65 11.95
CA ARG A 73 -3.54 8.81 13.12
C ARG A 73 -2.06 8.40 13.19
N PRO A 74 -1.47 7.76 12.19
CA PRO A 74 -0.06 7.38 12.21
C PRO A 74 0.88 8.59 12.18
N LEU A 75 0.51 9.68 11.52
CA LEU A 75 1.28 10.93 11.56
C LEU A 75 1.39 11.48 12.98
N ARG A 76 0.33 11.42 13.79
CA ARG A 76 0.37 11.81 15.21
C ARG A 76 1.24 10.88 16.07
N SER A 77 1.33 9.62 15.71
CA SER A 77 2.03 8.61 16.51
C SER A 77 3.53 8.53 16.20
N ASN A 78 3.91 8.72 14.97
CA ASN A 78 5.25 8.42 14.46
C ASN A 78 6.05 9.63 14.02
N SER A 79 5.45 10.82 13.98
CA SER A 79 6.13 11.99 13.44
C SER A 79 6.50 13.02 14.52
N GLU A 80 7.55 13.74 14.24
CA GLU A 80 7.95 14.94 14.97
C GLU A 80 7.03 16.14 14.69
N PHE A 81 5.97 15.93 13.86
CA PHE A 81 5.06 16.97 13.44
C PHE A 81 3.86 17.11 14.34
N GLN A 82 3.40 18.33 14.50
CA GLN A 82 2.09 18.63 15.02
C GLN A 82 1.07 18.49 13.88
N VAL A 83 0.23 17.45 13.94
CA VAL A 83 -0.86 17.26 12.98
C VAL A 83 -2.01 18.20 13.31
N ILE A 84 -2.41 19.01 12.33
CA ILE A 84 -3.51 19.97 12.45
C ILE A 84 -4.82 19.21 12.36
N ASP A 85 -5.73 19.50 13.30
CA ASP A 85 -7.07 18.92 13.33
C ASP A 85 -8.03 19.90 12.68
N ALA A 86 -8.07 19.87 11.34
CA ALA A 86 -8.95 20.68 10.52
C ALA A 86 -10.04 19.80 9.89
N ASP A 87 -11.12 20.41 9.43
CA ASP A 87 -12.09 19.72 8.60
C ASP A 87 -11.44 19.25 7.29
N VAL A 88 -11.96 18.17 6.72
CA VAL A 88 -11.47 17.64 5.45
C VAL A 88 -12.10 18.47 4.33
N LEU A 89 -11.25 19.00 3.45
CA LEU A 89 -11.72 19.81 2.32
C LEU A 89 -12.37 18.93 1.25
N GLU A 90 -13.47 19.40 0.70
CA GLU A 90 -14.14 18.76 -0.45
C GLU A 90 -13.45 19.14 -1.76
N LEU A 91 -12.21 18.60 -1.92
CA LEU A 91 -11.34 19.00 -3.06
C LEU A 91 -11.90 18.60 -4.40
N THR A 92 -12.72 17.57 -4.49
CA THR A 92 -13.39 17.18 -5.74
C THR A 92 -14.26 18.31 -6.27
N SER A 93 -15.13 18.88 -5.43
CA SER A 93 -15.99 19.99 -5.81
C SER A 93 -15.20 21.25 -6.18
N VAL A 94 -14.14 21.54 -5.43
CA VAL A 94 -13.24 22.68 -5.73
C VAL A 94 -12.52 22.49 -7.06
N ALA A 95 -12.06 21.25 -7.35
CA ALA A 95 -11.40 20.93 -8.62
C ALA A 95 -12.38 21.04 -9.81
N GLU A 96 -13.63 20.61 -9.63
CA GLU A 96 -14.70 20.78 -10.61
C GLU A 96 -14.94 22.26 -10.92
N GLU A 97 -15.09 23.10 -9.89
CA GLU A 97 -15.29 24.54 -10.05
C GLU A 97 -14.12 25.20 -10.79
N GLN A 98 -12.89 24.84 -10.45
CA GLN A 98 -11.71 25.39 -11.11
C GLN A 98 -11.52 24.85 -12.53
N SER A 99 -12.13 23.71 -12.86
CA SER A 99 -12.11 23.09 -14.20
C SER A 99 -13.24 23.62 -15.09
N ALA A 100 -14.26 24.22 -14.52
CA ALA A 100 -15.39 24.73 -15.27
C ALA A 100 -14.93 25.68 -16.39
N GLY A 101 -15.34 25.40 -17.63
CA GLY A 101 -14.91 26.13 -18.83
C GLY A 101 -13.64 25.64 -19.49
N ARG A 102 -13.02 24.54 -19.00
CA ARG A 102 -11.94 23.86 -19.73
C ARG A 102 -12.53 22.82 -20.68
N PRO A 103 -12.09 22.78 -21.95
CA PRO A 103 -12.66 21.84 -22.94
C PRO A 103 -12.46 20.36 -22.54
N GLU A 104 -11.39 20.04 -21.80
CA GLU A 104 -11.12 18.70 -21.31
C GLU A 104 -12.13 18.27 -20.23
N PHE A 105 -12.55 19.21 -19.38
CA PHE A 105 -13.55 18.95 -18.32
C PHE A 105 -14.97 18.92 -18.89
N GLU A 106 -15.30 19.75 -19.88
CA GLU A 106 -16.60 19.71 -20.57
C GLU A 106 -16.83 18.37 -21.28
N ALA A 107 -15.75 17.72 -21.71
CA ALA A 107 -15.82 16.38 -22.29
C ALA A 107 -16.20 15.28 -21.25
N LEU A 108 -15.86 15.47 -19.97
CA LEU A 108 -16.30 14.57 -18.89
C LEU A 108 -17.80 14.72 -18.57
N GLY A 109 -18.30 15.96 -18.55
CA GLY A 109 -19.72 16.28 -18.29
C GLY A 109 -20.69 15.75 -19.35
N GLY A 110 -20.19 15.38 -20.54
CA GLY A 110 -20.99 14.76 -21.60
C GLY A 110 -21.44 13.32 -21.29
N ASN A 111 -20.84 12.64 -20.36
CA ASN A 111 -21.21 11.27 -19.96
C ASN A 111 -22.21 11.19 -18.80
N GLY A 112 -22.51 12.31 -18.14
CA GLY A 112 -23.43 12.35 -16.99
C GLY A 112 -24.93 12.42 -17.33
N ASP A 113 -25.31 12.69 -18.58
CA ASP A 113 -26.72 12.89 -18.97
C ASP A 113 -27.20 12.06 -20.18
N ASN A 114 -26.50 11.00 -20.57
CA ASN A 114 -26.95 10.07 -21.59
C ASN A 114 -27.48 8.75 -20.98
N GLY A 115 -28.34 8.86 -20.01
CA GLY A 115 -29.14 7.75 -19.46
C GLY A 115 -30.39 7.46 -20.26
N ALA A 116 -30.30 7.21 -21.58
CA ALA A 116 -31.37 6.59 -22.34
C ALA A 116 -30.79 5.94 -23.60
N ASP A 117 -30.50 4.68 -23.51
CA ASP A 117 -30.43 3.60 -24.50
C ASP A 117 -29.19 2.70 -24.35
N ALA A 118 -29.14 1.95 -23.23
CA ALA A 118 -28.44 0.67 -23.21
C ALA A 118 -29.17 -0.29 -22.28
N ALA A 119 -30.29 -0.82 -22.76
CA ALA A 119 -30.88 -2.01 -22.18
C ALA A 119 -29.94 -3.20 -22.48
N ASN A 120 -29.19 -3.65 -21.47
CA ASN A 120 -28.88 -5.06 -21.19
C ASN A 120 -27.78 -5.18 -20.15
N GLY A 121 -28.16 -5.76 -19.00
CA GLY A 121 -27.28 -6.56 -18.17
C GLY A 121 -26.76 -5.91 -16.91
N ASP A 122 -27.34 -6.32 -15.80
CA ASP A 122 -26.84 -6.30 -14.43
C ASP A 122 -26.48 -4.92 -13.85
N GLU A 123 -27.52 -4.27 -13.28
CA GLU A 123 -27.43 -3.14 -12.39
C GLU A 123 -26.65 -3.57 -11.12
N GLU A 124 -25.32 -3.42 -11.11
CA GLU A 124 -24.60 -3.26 -9.85
C GLU A 124 -24.84 -1.81 -9.39
N GLU A 125 -25.63 -1.64 -8.31
CA GLU A 125 -25.86 -0.39 -7.59
C GLU A 125 -24.51 0.11 -7.01
N GLY A 126 -23.82 1.00 -7.71
CA GLY A 126 -22.59 1.65 -7.30
C GLY A 126 -22.04 2.43 -8.49
N GLY A 127 -22.59 3.64 -8.72
CA GLY A 127 -22.10 4.50 -9.79
C GLY A 127 -20.63 4.85 -9.60
N GLU A 128 -19.81 4.61 -10.60
CA GLU A 128 -18.43 5.11 -10.64
C GLU A 128 -18.48 6.60 -11.01
N ARG A 129 -18.09 7.47 -10.07
CA ARG A 129 -18.22 8.92 -10.24
C ARG A 129 -17.18 9.49 -11.20
N TYR A 130 -15.91 9.08 -11.04
CA TYR A 130 -14.78 9.46 -11.89
C TYR A 130 -13.87 8.24 -12.07
N SER A 131 -13.44 7.99 -13.31
CA SER A 131 -12.41 6.99 -13.60
C SER A 131 -11.02 7.47 -13.17
N GLU A 132 -10.02 6.60 -13.18
CA GLU A 132 -8.63 6.95 -12.86
C GLU A 132 -8.09 8.00 -13.83
N ASP A 133 -8.47 7.93 -15.13
CA ASP A 133 -8.08 8.89 -16.16
C ASP A 133 -8.78 10.26 -15.96
N ASP A 134 -10.03 10.27 -15.52
CA ASP A 134 -10.79 11.50 -15.26
C ASP A 134 -10.18 12.29 -14.08
N LEU A 135 -9.64 11.59 -13.08
CA LEU A 135 -8.93 12.22 -11.97
C LEU A 135 -7.69 13.00 -12.43
N GLU A 136 -7.03 12.58 -13.53
CA GLU A 136 -5.88 13.34 -14.05
C GLU A 136 -6.29 14.74 -14.54
N ILE A 137 -7.52 14.89 -15.04
CA ILE A 137 -8.05 16.19 -15.45
C ILE A 137 -8.29 17.11 -14.25
N LEU A 138 -8.73 16.54 -13.13
CA LEU A 138 -8.96 17.27 -11.89
C LEU A 138 -7.67 17.61 -11.11
N GLU A 139 -6.55 16.96 -11.44
CA GLU A 139 -5.25 17.19 -10.78
C GLU A 139 -4.69 18.61 -10.94
N HIS A 140 -5.22 19.41 -11.87
CA HIS A 140 -4.77 20.81 -12.05
C HIS A 140 -4.91 21.67 -10.80
N ILE A 141 -5.82 21.31 -9.86
CA ILE A 141 -5.95 22.00 -8.57
C ILE A 141 -4.62 22.00 -7.80
N PHE A 142 -3.84 20.93 -7.91
CA PHE A 142 -2.55 20.81 -7.23
C PHE A 142 -1.46 21.69 -7.80
N ALA A 143 -1.64 22.20 -9.03
CA ALA A 143 -0.77 23.19 -9.66
C ALA A 143 -1.16 24.65 -9.32
N ASN A 144 -2.31 24.87 -8.67
CA ASN A 144 -2.78 26.18 -8.28
C ASN A 144 -2.09 26.66 -7.00
N ALA A 145 -0.87 27.21 -7.16
CA ALA A 145 -0.06 27.64 -6.03
C ALA A 145 -0.73 28.71 -5.16
N SER A 146 -1.53 29.62 -5.74
CA SER A 146 -2.22 30.66 -4.97
C SER A 146 -3.29 30.08 -4.04
N TYR A 147 -4.03 29.09 -4.48
CA TYR A 147 -5.02 28.38 -3.66
C TYR A 147 -4.36 27.68 -2.45
N TRP A 148 -3.26 26.98 -2.70
CA TRP A 148 -2.55 26.27 -1.63
C TRP A 148 -1.79 27.20 -0.69
N GLN A 149 -1.34 28.36 -1.17
CA GLN A 149 -0.75 29.39 -0.32
C GLN A 149 -1.80 30.02 0.61
N GLU A 150 -3.02 30.29 0.13
CA GLU A 150 -4.11 30.81 0.96
C GLU A 150 -4.47 29.83 2.09
N ILE A 151 -4.63 28.53 1.77
CA ILE A 151 -4.80 27.48 2.80
C ILE A 151 -3.60 27.45 3.74
N GLY A 152 -2.38 27.55 3.20
CA GLY A 152 -1.18 27.57 4.00
C GLY A 152 -1.12 28.74 5.00
N GLU A 153 -1.56 29.93 4.60
CA GLU A 153 -1.64 31.12 5.47
C GLU A 153 -2.65 30.91 6.60
N GLU A 154 -3.82 30.33 6.31
CA GLU A 154 -4.85 30.02 7.30
C GLU A 154 -4.32 29.07 8.40
N TYR A 155 -3.56 28.03 8.02
CA TYR A 155 -3.07 27.01 8.95
C TYR A 155 -1.62 27.21 9.41
N GLN A 156 -1.06 28.42 9.28
CA GLN A 156 0.28 28.79 9.74
C GLN A 156 1.40 28.03 9.02
N GLN A 157 1.33 27.99 7.73
CA GLN A 157 2.35 27.48 6.80
C GLN A 157 2.79 26.02 7.06
N PRO A 158 1.86 25.07 7.13
CA PRO A 158 2.17 23.66 7.35
C PRO A 158 2.76 23.01 6.10
N LEU A 159 3.29 21.80 6.26
CA LEU A 159 3.36 20.85 5.18
C LEU A 159 1.94 20.34 4.88
N ILE A 160 1.46 20.57 3.67
CA ILE A 160 0.13 20.15 3.24
C ILE A 160 0.26 18.78 2.56
N VAL A 161 -0.53 17.80 3.03
CA VAL A 161 -0.68 16.47 2.44
C VAL A 161 -2.03 16.39 1.77
N THR A 162 -2.03 16.12 0.49
CA THR A 162 -3.23 16.03 -0.36
C THR A 162 -2.99 15.05 -1.51
N GLY A 163 -3.87 15.02 -2.49
CA GLY A 163 -3.69 14.21 -3.71
C GLY A 163 -4.98 13.66 -4.26
N THR A 164 -4.89 12.58 -5.04
CA THR A 164 -6.04 11.85 -5.58
C THR A 164 -6.15 10.48 -4.95
N VAL A 165 -7.39 9.97 -4.83
CA VAL A 165 -7.65 8.60 -4.36
C VAL A 165 -8.67 7.96 -5.29
N TYR A 166 -8.26 6.88 -5.96
CA TYR A 166 -9.13 6.07 -6.78
C TYR A 166 -9.35 4.71 -6.12
N PHE A 167 -10.61 4.37 -5.87
CA PHE A 167 -11.01 3.12 -5.22
C PHE A 167 -12.12 2.46 -6.02
N THR A 168 -11.88 1.26 -6.53
CA THR A 168 -12.84 0.58 -7.41
C THR A 168 -12.94 -0.91 -7.12
N PRO A 169 -14.12 -1.53 -7.32
CA PRO A 169 -14.27 -2.97 -7.31
C PRO A 169 -13.36 -3.62 -8.35
N HIS A 170 -12.76 -4.74 -8.01
CA HIS A 170 -11.90 -5.50 -8.90
C HIS A 170 -12.23 -6.99 -8.85
N GLN A 171 -12.41 -7.57 -10.03
CA GLN A 171 -12.71 -8.99 -10.15
C GLN A 171 -11.62 -9.68 -10.99
N ARG A 172 -11.18 -10.82 -10.49
CA ARG A 172 -10.19 -11.66 -11.20
C ARG A 172 -10.58 -13.11 -11.15
N SER A 173 -10.93 -13.66 -12.30
CA SER A 173 -11.25 -15.07 -12.44
C SER A 173 -10.16 -15.79 -13.24
N GLY A 174 -9.92 -17.04 -12.89
CA GLY A 174 -8.92 -17.82 -13.61
C GLY A 174 -8.73 -19.24 -13.10
N MET A 175 -8.04 -20.04 -13.93
CA MET A 175 -7.63 -21.39 -13.57
C MET A 175 -6.40 -21.33 -12.68
N VAL A 176 -6.50 -21.88 -11.47
CA VAL A 176 -5.37 -22.05 -10.56
C VAL A 176 -5.03 -23.54 -10.46
N THR A 177 -3.72 -23.84 -10.49
CA THR A 177 -3.24 -25.19 -10.26
C THR A 177 -2.85 -25.33 -8.79
N ARG A 178 -3.52 -26.20 -8.05
CA ARG A 178 -3.18 -26.58 -6.68
C ARG A 178 -2.57 -27.96 -6.67
N GLN A 179 -1.58 -28.18 -5.85
CA GLN A 179 -1.10 -29.49 -5.53
C GLN A 179 -2.00 -30.09 -4.45
N ARG A 180 -2.60 -31.24 -4.74
CA ARG A 180 -3.40 -32.02 -3.79
C ARG A 180 -2.73 -33.35 -3.54
N GLU A 181 -2.67 -33.72 -2.27
CA GLU A 181 -2.28 -35.08 -1.90
C GLU A 181 -3.44 -36.03 -2.20
N VAL A 182 -3.17 -37.04 -3.00
CA VAL A 182 -4.09 -38.11 -3.32
C VAL A 182 -3.42 -39.45 -2.95
N TYR A 183 -4.22 -40.39 -2.50
CA TYR A 183 -3.74 -41.77 -2.23
C TYR A 183 -4.04 -42.63 -3.44
N ASP A 184 -3.05 -43.40 -3.92
CA ASP A 184 -3.25 -44.37 -4.98
C ASP A 184 -3.97 -45.61 -4.44
N GLU A 185 -4.34 -46.54 -5.32
CA GLU A 185 -5.02 -47.77 -4.98
C GLU A 185 -4.23 -48.66 -4.01
N PHE A 186 -2.94 -48.39 -3.83
CA PHE A 186 -2.05 -49.08 -2.88
C PHE A 186 -1.85 -48.30 -1.57
N GLY A 187 -2.61 -47.23 -1.35
CA GLY A 187 -2.48 -46.37 -0.15
C GLY A 187 -1.24 -45.47 -0.13
N ARG A 188 -0.50 -45.33 -1.24
CA ARG A 188 0.69 -44.49 -1.31
C ARG A 188 0.32 -43.06 -1.61
N ARG A 189 0.90 -42.16 -0.87
CA ARG A 189 0.70 -40.71 -1.02
C ARG A 189 1.35 -40.21 -2.31
N ARG A 190 0.57 -39.58 -3.17
CA ARG A 190 1.02 -38.87 -4.39
C ARG A 190 0.54 -37.43 -4.37
N VAL A 191 1.35 -36.56 -4.91
CA VAL A 191 0.96 -35.16 -5.14
C VAL A 191 0.52 -35.05 -6.60
N ALA A 192 -0.77 -34.72 -6.80
CA ALA A 192 -1.34 -34.53 -8.12
C ALA A 192 -1.74 -33.06 -8.32
N PRO A 193 -1.45 -32.45 -9.47
CA PRO A 193 -1.93 -31.11 -9.79
C PRO A 193 -3.44 -31.14 -10.02
N LEU A 194 -4.17 -30.36 -9.23
CA LEU A 194 -5.60 -30.14 -9.42
C LEU A 194 -5.80 -28.77 -10.04
N ARG A 195 -6.39 -28.70 -11.21
CA ARG A 195 -6.83 -27.45 -11.83
C ARG A 195 -8.23 -27.12 -11.34
N ALA A 196 -8.38 -25.97 -10.70
CA ALA A 196 -9.67 -25.46 -10.25
C ALA A 196 -9.87 -24.04 -10.78
N TYR A 197 -11.08 -23.74 -11.24
CA TYR A 197 -11.47 -22.40 -11.56
C TYR A 197 -11.72 -21.65 -10.25
N ARG A 198 -11.16 -20.45 -10.12
CA ARG A 198 -11.39 -19.57 -9.00
C ARG A 198 -11.88 -18.24 -9.49
N ASP A 199 -12.94 -17.81 -8.89
CA ASP A 199 -13.45 -16.46 -9.00
C ASP A 199 -13.10 -15.71 -7.73
N ARG A 200 -12.46 -14.54 -7.88
CA ARG A 200 -12.06 -13.68 -6.78
C ARG A 200 -12.61 -12.29 -7.03
N ARG A 201 -13.15 -11.71 -5.98
CA ARG A 201 -13.67 -10.34 -5.97
C ARG A 201 -12.98 -9.57 -4.86
N GLY A 202 -12.79 -8.29 -5.08
CA GLY A 202 -12.17 -7.41 -4.11
C GLY A 202 -12.11 -5.99 -4.63
N TYR A 203 -11.08 -5.28 -4.25
CA TYR A 203 -10.95 -3.87 -4.56
C TYR A 203 -9.49 -3.53 -4.90
N VAL A 204 -9.33 -2.47 -5.69
CA VAL A 204 -8.06 -1.80 -5.95
C VAL A 204 -8.14 -0.41 -5.36
N LEU A 205 -7.05 0.01 -4.73
CA LEU A 205 -6.84 1.35 -4.21
C LEU A 205 -5.59 1.94 -4.87
N SER A 206 -5.76 3.06 -5.59
CA SER A 206 -4.68 3.77 -6.28
C SER A 206 -4.59 5.21 -5.76
N PRO A 207 -3.93 5.47 -4.62
CA PRO A 207 -3.73 6.82 -4.13
C PRO A 207 -2.49 7.45 -4.79
N LYS A 208 -2.58 8.76 -5.01
CA LYS A 208 -1.46 9.63 -5.35
C LYS A 208 -1.33 10.69 -4.27
N PHE A 209 -0.29 10.58 -3.46
CA PHE A 209 0.01 11.55 -2.42
C PHE A 209 0.82 12.69 -2.98
N ILE A 210 0.43 13.91 -2.67
CA ILE A 210 1.07 15.15 -3.10
C ILE A 210 1.39 15.95 -1.84
N PHE A 211 2.64 16.36 -1.72
CA PHE A 211 3.14 17.15 -0.60
C PHE A 211 3.41 18.57 -1.08
N ILE A 212 2.77 19.55 -0.46
CA ILE A 212 2.79 20.94 -0.86
C ILE A 212 3.36 21.79 0.29
N ASP A 213 4.24 22.74 -0.05
CA ASP A 213 4.71 23.74 0.91
C ASP A 213 3.62 24.80 1.12
N GLY A 214 3.03 24.84 2.32
CA GLY A 214 2.01 25.82 2.67
C GLY A 214 2.48 27.27 2.67
N ARG A 215 3.79 27.53 2.59
CA ARG A 215 4.33 28.91 2.47
C ARG A 215 4.28 29.44 1.05
N THR A 216 4.47 28.56 0.08
CA THR A 216 4.64 28.93 -1.34
C THR A 216 3.55 28.37 -2.24
N GLY A 217 2.77 27.40 -1.76
CA GLY A 217 1.82 26.66 -2.56
C GLY A 217 2.46 25.70 -3.56
N ALA A 218 3.79 25.54 -3.52
CA ALA A 218 4.52 24.71 -4.48
C ALA A 218 4.49 23.24 -4.08
N THR A 219 4.31 22.34 -5.05
CA THR A 219 4.45 20.91 -4.85
C THR A 219 5.92 20.55 -4.60
N LEU A 220 6.19 19.89 -3.47
CA LEU A 220 7.51 19.43 -3.07
C LEU A 220 7.82 18.02 -3.56
N TYR A 221 6.83 17.13 -3.43
CA TYR A 221 7.00 15.71 -3.76
C TYR A 221 5.65 15.07 -4.13
N THR A 222 5.71 14.08 -4.99
CA THR A 222 4.53 13.31 -5.40
C THR A 222 4.88 11.83 -5.43
N GLU A 223 4.01 10.99 -4.87
CA GLU A 223 4.17 9.54 -4.87
C GLU A 223 2.86 8.85 -5.21
N ARG A 224 2.91 7.91 -6.15
CA ARG A 224 1.76 7.08 -6.53
C ARG A 224 1.93 5.68 -5.94
N HIS A 225 0.84 5.13 -5.43
CA HIS A 225 0.76 3.76 -4.95
C HIS A 225 -0.40 3.04 -5.63
N ARG A 226 -0.33 1.72 -5.62
CA ARG A 226 -1.42 0.87 -6.07
C ARG A 226 -1.40 -0.41 -5.26
N GLU A 227 -2.49 -0.68 -4.57
CA GLU A 227 -2.68 -1.90 -3.79
C GLU A 227 -3.95 -2.61 -4.23
N GLU A 228 -3.92 -3.94 -4.18
CA GLU A 228 -5.02 -4.81 -4.57
C GLU A 228 -5.30 -5.81 -3.45
N VAL A 229 -6.57 -6.02 -3.14
CA VAL A 229 -7.01 -7.10 -2.26
C VAL A 229 -8.08 -7.92 -2.96
N LEU A 230 -7.88 -9.23 -3.00
CA LEU A 230 -8.80 -10.18 -3.64
C LEU A 230 -9.18 -11.29 -2.69
N TYR A 231 -10.46 -11.49 -2.50
CA TYR A 231 -11.05 -12.57 -1.69
C TYR A 231 -11.67 -13.64 -2.59
N ASP A 232 -11.92 -14.82 -2.05
CA ASP A 232 -12.75 -15.83 -2.75
C ASP A 232 -14.17 -15.25 -2.92
N ALA A 233 -14.78 -15.38 -4.11
CA ALA A 233 -16.08 -14.79 -4.44
C ALA A 233 -17.23 -15.21 -3.50
N SER A 234 -17.04 -16.30 -2.74
CA SER A 234 -17.97 -16.73 -1.68
C SER A 234 -17.93 -15.84 -0.43
N ARG A 235 -16.92 -14.98 -0.28
CA ARG A 235 -16.81 -14.04 0.83
C ARG A 235 -17.34 -12.70 0.36
N ASN A 236 -18.46 -12.29 0.91
CA ASN A 236 -18.97 -10.94 0.74
C ASN A 236 -18.24 -10.01 1.72
N THR A 237 -17.10 -9.44 1.29
CA THR A 237 -16.32 -8.52 2.13
C THR A 237 -16.77 -7.09 1.84
N PRO A 238 -17.19 -6.33 2.88
CA PRO A 238 -17.63 -4.95 2.70
C PRO A 238 -16.52 -4.05 2.12
N ALA A 239 -16.89 -3.09 1.27
CA ALA A 239 -15.98 -2.13 0.65
C ALA A 239 -15.13 -1.39 1.69
N LEU A 240 -15.75 -0.89 2.75
CA LEU A 240 -15.07 -0.16 3.83
C LEU A 240 -14.00 -1.02 4.53
N SER A 241 -14.27 -2.31 4.77
CA SER A 241 -13.27 -3.21 5.38
C SER A 241 -12.08 -3.45 4.45
N SER A 242 -12.35 -3.60 3.15
CA SER A 242 -11.31 -3.76 2.12
C SER A 242 -10.48 -2.48 1.99
N TYR A 243 -11.12 -1.32 2.07
CA TYR A 243 -10.46 -0.02 2.07
C TYR A 243 -9.47 0.12 3.22
N PHE A 244 -9.89 -0.21 4.45
CA PHE A 244 -9.01 -0.17 5.62
C PHE A 244 -7.83 -1.13 5.48
N GLU A 245 -8.05 -2.34 4.99
CA GLU A 245 -6.97 -3.30 4.77
C GLU A 245 -5.95 -2.79 3.74
N LEU A 246 -6.41 -2.17 2.65
CA LEU A 246 -5.55 -1.58 1.63
C LEU A 246 -4.77 -0.39 2.17
N MET A 247 -5.42 0.50 2.91
CA MET A 247 -4.75 1.65 3.54
C MET A 247 -3.71 1.21 4.58
N ASP A 248 -3.99 0.20 5.40
CA ASP A 248 -3.02 -0.32 6.37
C ASP A 248 -1.74 -0.83 5.72
N ARG A 249 -1.83 -1.36 4.49
CA ARG A 249 -0.65 -1.78 3.71
C ARG A 249 0.14 -0.59 3.15
N LEU A 250 -0.53 0.51 2.83
CA LEU A 250 0.06 1.72 2.25
C LEU A 250 0.70 2.65 3.28
N ILE A 251 0.15 2.71 4.48
CA ILE A 251 0.60 3.63 5.55
C ILE A 251 2.12 3.54 5.82
N PRO A 252 2.75 2.36 5.92
CA PRO A 252 4.21 2.31 6.15
C PRO A 252 5.00 2.98 5.03
N SER A 253 4.62 2.77 3.77
CA SER A 253 5.30 3.41 2.63
C SER A 253 5.10 4.92 2.62
N PHE A 254 3.89 5.39 2.92
CA PHE A 254 3.60 6.81 3.09
C PHE A 254 4.44 7.44 4.21
N LEU A 255 4.55 6.80 5.37
CA LEU A 255 5.35 7.30 6.48
C LEU A 255 6.84 7.34 6.16
N SER A 256 7.36 6.36 5.40
CA SER A 256 8.77 6.34 4.99
C SER A 256 9.16 7.52 4.09
N THR A 257 8.17 8.21 3.52
CA THR A 257 8.40 9.44 2.75
C THR A 257 8.75 10.61 3.65
N LEU A 258 8.18 10.67 4.86
CA LEU A 258 8.27 11.80 5.77
C LEU A 258 9.24 11.58 6.94
N SER A 259 9.48 10.33 7.33
CA SER A 259 10.28 9.99 8.52
C SER A 259 11.42 9.04 8.17
N ALA A 260 12.53 9.18 8.90
CA ALA A 260 13.62 8.23 8.80
C ALA A 260 13.20 6.87 9.39
N GLU A 261 13.40 5.81 8.62
CA GLU A 261 13.21 4.44 9.08
C GLU A 261 14.55 3.79 9.40
N THR A 262 14.56 2.91 10.40
CA THR A 262 15.74 2.09 10.70
C THR A 262 15.46 0.65 10.34
N ILE A 263 16.15 0.16 9.31
CA ILE A 263 16.10 -1.27 8.97
C ILE A 263 17.00 -2.03 9.95
N LYS A 264 16.41 -2.96 10.69
CA LYS A 264 17.13 -3.89 11.56
C LYS A 264 17.41 -5.18 10.79
N GLY A 265 18.67 -5.49 10.65
CA GLY A 265 19.14 -6.72 10.00
C GLY A 265 20.16 -7.43 10.89
N THR A 266 20.36 -8.73 10.64
CA THR A 266 21.39 -9.51 11.30
C THR A 266 22.44 -9.93 10.29
N ARG A 267 23.72 -9.66 10.53
CA ARG A 267 24.83 -10.19 9.76
C ARG A 267 25.49 -11.33 10.50
N MET A 268 25.66 -12.44 9.81
CA MET A 268 26.46 -13.56 10.32
C MET A 268 27.93 -13.34 9.95
N LEU A 269 28.80 -13.24 10.93
CA LEU A 269 30.23 -13.17 10.76
C LEU A 269 30.85 -14.50 11.16
N LEU A 270 31.74 -15.05 10.30
CA LEU A 270 32.60 -16.19 10.64
C LEU A 270 33.70 -15.72 11.60
N LYS A 271 33.91 -16.51 12.63
CA LYS A 271 35.02 -16.31 13.56
C LYS A 271 36.27 -16.93 13.03
#